data_093b6838f43f0541514f771f4ec68775
#
_entry.id   093b6838f43f0541514f771f4ec68775
#
_cell.length_a   1.000
_cell.length_b   1.000
_cell.length_c   1.000
_cell.angle_alpha   90.00
_cell.angle_beta   90.00
_cell.angle_gamma   90.00
#
_symmetry.space_group_name_H-M   'P 1'
#
loop_
_entity.id
_entity.type
_entity.pdbx_description
1 polymer ?
#
loop_
_entity_poly.entity_id
_entity_poly.type
_entity_poly.pdbx_seq_one_letter_code
_entity_poly.pdbx_strand_id
1 'polypeptide(L)'
;MGTDHFANRDDAVMNILKTTDEVNQLKDVDTILDKILYESRKLTGADAGSIFLVEDNCLLFSYVQNDTLFKKETANAALYQNFGIPISEKSIVGYVAKTRQSLSIDDAYKLDATLPFSFNKSFDEKSGFRTTSMLTIPLIAQESRLVGVMQLINAKNEMGKVVPFDEEAKIYIPLFCNNAAVAIERGIMNRELILRMMQMAELRDPSETGAHVQRVGAYCAEIYGTWAARRKHRANDIKRARDNLRLAAMLHDVGKVGISDNILKKPAKLTDEEYDTMKWHTIYGARLFRNQTSELDRMSMEIALYHHEKWEGRGYPSVPIDQVWNESPDMGGSPVNGESIPLSARICAVADVFDALTSPRSYKDPFPDEKCLGILESDAGTHFDPEVVEIFIEIFDVIKAIRDKWKESALK
;
A
#
# COMPACT_ATOMS: atom_id res chain seq x y z
N MET A 1 -22.43 -13.02 30.94
CA MET A 1 -23.15 -13.06 29.67
C MET A 1 -22.14 -12.69 28.60
N GLY A 2 -21.76 -13.68 27.78
CA GLY A 2 -20.77 -13.51 26.70
C GLY A 2 -21.33 -12.61 25.61
N THR A 3 -20.44 -11.99 24.91
CA THR A 3 -20.77 -11.17 23.74
C THR A 3 -21.26 -12.08 22.64
N ASP A 4 -22.52 -11.98 22.31
CA ASP A 4 -23.11 -12.76 21.21
C ASP A 4 -22.87 -12.05 19.86
N HIS A 5 -21.58 -11.75 19.55
CA HIS A 5 -21.19 -11.22 18.23
C HIS A 5 -21.46 -12.24 17.11
N PHE A 6 -21.65 -13.51 17.45
CA PHE A 6 -21.99 -14.60 16.57
C PHE A 6 -23.39 -15.17 16.89
N ALA A 7 -24.35 -14.34 17.32
CA ALA A 7 -25.67 -14.71 17.73
C ALA A 7 -26.44 -15.62 16.73
N ASN A 8 -25.98 -15.62 15.47
CA ASN A 8 -26.40 -16.59 14.47
C ASN A 8 -25.16 -17.17 13.77
N ARG A 9 -24.83 -18.42 14.06
CA ARG A 9 -23.67 -19.13 13.47
C ARG A 9 -23.66 -19.11 11.95
N ASP A 10 -24.82 -19.25 11.34
CA ASP A 10 -24.95 -19.24 9.89
C ASP A 10 -24.58 -17.87 9.32
N ASP A 11 -24.98 -16.78 9.96
CA ASP A 11 -24.61 -15.41 9.54
C ASP A 11 -23.12 -15.14 9.68
N ALA A 12 -22.48 -15.63 10.75
CA ALA A 12 -21.04 -15.50 10.94
C ALA A 12 -20.25 -16.24 9.86
N VAL A 13 -20.63 -17.48 9.56
CA VAL A 13 -20.00 -18.27 8.49
C VAL A 13 -20.21 -17.60 7.13
N MET A 14 -21.42 -17.14 6.83
CA MET A 14 -21.72 -16.44 5.57
C MET A 14 -20.93 -15.14 5.44
N ASN A 15 -20.76 -14.37 6.53
CA ASN A 15 -19.93 -13.17 6.53
C ASN A 15 -18.44 -13.50 6.28
N ILE A 16 -17.92 -14.57 6.89
CA ILE A 16 -16.54 -15.01 6.66
C ILE A 16 -16.34 -15.42 5.20
N LEU A 17 -17.25 -16.21 4.62
CA LEU A 17 -17.18 -16.64 3.23
C LEU A 17 -17.20 -15.43 2.28
N LYS A 18 -18.16 -14.51 2.48
CA LYS A 18 -18.25 -13.28 1.68
C LYS A 18 -16.99 -12.42 1.79
N THR A 19 -16.48 -12.23 3.00
CA THR A 19 -15.26 -11.45 3.22
C THR A 19 -14.05 -12.13 2.61
N THR A 20 -13.97 -13.46 2.67
CA THR A 20 -12.91 -14.24 2.00
C THR A 20 -12.96 -14.02 0.48
N ASP A 21 -14.12 -14.02 -0.13
CA ASP A 21 -14.28 -13.75 -1.56
C ASP A 21 -13.84 -12.31 -1.90
N GLU A 22 -14.23 -11.32 -1.08
CA GLU A 22 -13.80 -9.92 -1.26
C GLU A 22 -12.27 -9.77 -1.14
N VAL A 23 -11.64 -10.42 -0.14
CA VAL A 23 -10.19 -10.42 0.04
C VAL A 23 -9.48 -11.09 -1.14
N ASN A 24 -10.05 -12.18 -1.68
CA ASN A 24 -9.50 -12.89 -2.83
C ASN A 24 -9.53 -12.08 -4.14
N GLN A 25 -10.32 -11.03 -4.23
CA GLN A 25 -10.35 -10.14 -5.39
C GLN A 25 -9.26 -9.06 -5.33
N LEU A 26 -8.69 -8.78 -4.15
CA LEU A 26 -7.63 -7.80 -3.96
C LEU A 26 -6.29 -8.34 -4.46
N LYS A 27 -5.40 -7.45 -4.90
CA LYS A 27 -4.10 -7.78 -5.52
C LYS A 27 -2.92 -7.22 -4.74
N ASP A 28 -3.08 -6.04 -4.12
CA ASP A 28 -2.01 -5.42 -3.32
C ASP A 28 -2.05 -5.90 -1.87
N VAL A 29 -0.89 -6.24 -1.34
CA VAL A 29 -0.75 -6.80 0.00
C VAL A 29 -1.21 -5.84 1.10
N ASP A 30 -0.93 -4.53 1.01
CA ASP A 30 -1.32 -3.59 2.06
C ASP A 30 -2.85 -3.43 2.12
N THR A 31 -3.52 -3.42 0.97
CA THR A 31 -4.98 -3.40 0.89
C THR A 31 -5.60 -4.68 1.45
N ILE A 32 -4.98 -5.84 1.18
CA ILE A 32 -5.37 -7.13 1.74
C ILE A 32 -5.24 -7.11 3.28
N LEU A 33 -4.11 -6.64 3.82
CA LEU A 33 -3.87 -6.57 5.26
C LEU A 33 -4.88 -5.66 5.97
N ASP A 34 -5.18 -4.47 5.38
CA ASP A 34 -6.18 -3.56 5.91
C ASP A 34 -7.56 -4.23 6.03
N LYS A 35 -8.00 -4.86 4.95
CA LYS A 35 -9.30 -5.53 4.89
C LYS A 35 -9.41 -6.65 5.92
N ILE A 36 -8.40 -7.51 5.98
CA ILE A 36 -8.38 -8.66 6.91
C ILE A 36 -8.42 -8.19 8.35
N LEU A 37 -7.60 -7.22 8.71
CA LEU A 37 -7.53 -6.71 10.07
C LEU A 37 -8.84 -6.02 10.46
N TYR A 38 -9.39 -5.19 9.58
CA TYR A 38 -10.68 -4.51 9.80
C TYR A 38 -11.81 -5.50 10.06
N GLU A 39 -11.96 -6.51 9.20
CA GLU A 39 -13.04 -7.49 9.32
C GLU A 39 -12.86 -8.40 10.55
N SER A 40 -11.63 -8.81 10.85
CA SER A 40 -11.34 -9.59 12.06
C SER A 40 -11.67 -8.81 13.34
N ARG A 41 -11.34 -7.52 13.38
CA ARG A 41 -11.70 -6.64 14.50
C ARG A 41 -13.21 -6.49 14.63
N LYS A 42 -13.90 -6.26 13.51
CA LYS A 42 -15.37 -6.10 13.48
C LYS A 42 -16.08 -7.36 13.94
N LEU A 43 -15.64 -8.55 13.50
CA LEU A 43 -16.21 -9.83 13.90
C LEU A 43 -16.04 -10.13 15.40
N THR A 44 -14.98 -9.64 16.01
CA THR A 44 -14.64 -9.95 17.41
C THR A 44 -14.91 -8.79 18.37
N GLY A 45 -15.34 -7.64 17.87
CA GLY A 45 -15.46 -6.41 18.68
C GLY A 45 -14.11 -5.90 19.22
N ALA A 46 -12.98 -6.28 18.62
CA ALA A 46 -11.66 -5.88 19.07
C ALA A 46 -11.41 -4.39 18.85
N ASP A 47 -10.93 -3.68 19.88
CA ASP A 47 -10.62 -2.26 19.87
C ASP A 47 -9.41 -1.94 18.99
N ALA A 48 -8.43 -2.82 18.98
CA ALA A 48 -7.21 -2.68 18.21
C ALA A 48 -6.76 -4.01 17.60
N GLY A 49 -5.87 -3.92 16.61
CA GLY A 49 -5.20 -5.08 16.05
C GLY A 49 -3.98 -4.69 15.24
N SER A 50 -3.11 -5.66 15.04
CA SER A 50 -1.86 -5.52 14.28
C SER A 50 -1.63 -6.76 13.44
N ILE A 51 -0.98 -6.58 12.28
CA ILE A 51 -0.45 -7.68 11.48
C ILE A 51 1.06 -7.47 11.33
N PHE A 52 1.79 -8.56 11.53
CA PHE A 52 3.23 -8.66 11.35
C PHE A 52 3.49 -9.63 10.20
N LEU A 53 4.25 -9.23 9.19
CA LEU A 53 4.69 -10.11 8.11
C LEU A 53 6.07 -10.69 8.41
N VAL A 54 6.30 -11.91 7.93
CA VAL A 54 7.61 -12.57 8.06
C VAL A 54 8.54 -12.05 6.97
N GLU A 55 9.69 -11.50 7.39
CA GLU A 55 10.77 -11.10 6.50
C GLU A 55 12.10 -11.45 7.18
N ASP A 56 13.00 -12.12 6.49
CA ASP A 56 14.35 -12.49 6.97
C ASP A 56 14.38 -13.08 8.40
N ASN A 57 13.46 -14.00 8.70
CA ASN A 57 13.30 -14.64 10.01
C ASN A 57 12.93 -13.67 11.16
N CYS A 58 12.42 -12.50 10.82
CA CYS A 58 11.84 -11.52 11.73
C CYS A 58 10.36 -11.29 11.39
N LEU A 59 9.61 -10.80 12.36
CA LEU A 59 8.24 -10.32 12.19
C LEU A 59 8.28 -8.80 12.08
N LEU A 60 8.09 -8.27 10.88
CA LEU A 60 8.00 -6.84 10.66
C LEU A 60 6.58 -6.35 10.93
N PHE A 61 6.47 -5.30 11.73
CA PHE A 61 5.22 -4.61 11.97
C PHE A 61 4.73 -3.99 10.65
N SER A 62 3.66 -4.55 10.09
CA SER A 62 3.25 -4.21 8.73
C SER A 62 1.94 -3.46 8.69
N TYR A 63 1.03 -3.72 9.63
CA TYR A 63 -0.28 -3.07 9.65
C TYR A 63 -0.85 -2.93 11.07
N VAL A 64 -1.53 -1.80 11.37
CA VAL A 64 -2.18 -1.56 12.66
C VAL A 64 -3.48 -0.79 12.50
N GLN A 65 -4.46 -1.13 13.31
CA GLN A 65 -5.69 -0.38 13.51
C GLN A 65 -5.96 -0.25 15.01
N ASN A 66 -6.38 0.93 15.48
CA ASN A 66 -6.72 1.16 16.88
C ASN A 66 -7.74 2.29 16.97
N ASP A 67 -8.97 1.99 17.41
CA ASP A 67 -10.07 2.95 17.44
C ASP A 67 -9.95 3.94 18.62
N THR A 68 -9.25 3.55 19.68
CA THR A 68 -9.05 4.38 20.87
C THR A 68 -7.93 5.41 20.68
N LEU A 69 -6.80 5.00 20.09
CA LEU A 69 -5.61 5.85 19.95
C LEU A 69 -5.60 6.70 18.68
N PHE A 70 -6.11 6.14 17.57
CA PHE A 70 -6.00 6.78 16.28
C PHE A 70 -7.34 7.35 15.85
N LYS A 71 -7.45 8.69 15.83
CA LYS A 71 -8.41 9.32 14.93
C LYS A 71 -8.02 8.96 13.50
N LYS A 72 -9.00 8.83 12.60
CA LYS A 72 -8.82 8.33 11.21
C LYS A 72 -7.59 8.89 10.46
N GLU A 73 -7.19 10.12 10.76
CA GLU A 73 -6.10 10.84 10.08
C GLU A 73 -4.68 10.45 10.58
N THR A 74 -4.54 10.04 11.85
CA THR A 74 -3.25 9.63 12.44
C THR A 74 -2.97 8.13 12.30
N ALA A 75 -3.98 7.32 12.03
CA ALA A 75 -3.84 5.88 11.83
C ALA A 75 -2.87 5.56 10.67
N ASN A 76 -2.95 6.32 9.59
CA ASN A 76 -2.14 6.09 8.40
C ASN A 76 -0.63 6.32 8.64
N ALA A 77 -0.23 7.29 9.46
CA ALA A 77 1.18 7.52 9.76
C ALA A 77 1.82 6.37 10.55
N ALA A 78 1.06 5.72 11.45
CA ALA A 78 1.54 4.58 12.24
C ALA A 78 1.78 3.31 11.40
N LEU A 79 1.16 3.20 10.22
CA LEU A 79 1.34 2.07 9.29
C LEU A 79 2.76 1.99 8.70
N TYR A 80 3.48 3.11 8.71
CA TYR A 80 4.79 3.22 8.07
C TYR A 80 5.96 3.16 9.08
N GLN A 81 5.70 2.75 10.34
CA GLN A 81 6.76 2.55 11.32
C GLN A 81 7.49 1.23 11.09
N ASN A 82 8.82 1.28 11.01
CA ASN A 82 9.66 0.08 10.92
C ASN A 82 9.96 -0.44 12.33
N PHE A 83 9.30 -1.54 12.69
CA PHE A 83 9.52 -2.23 13.96
C PHE A 83 9.55 -3.75 13.72
N GLY A 84 10.65 -4.38 14.05
CA GLY A 84 10.85 -5.82 13.88
C GLY A 84 10.88 -6.57 15.22
N ILE A 85 10.22 -7.72 15.28
CA ILE A 85 10.23 -8.64 16.41
C ILE A 85 10.89 -9.96 15.97
N PRO A 86 11.96 -10.43 16.62
CA PRO A 86 12.54 -11.73 16.30
C PRO A 86 11.53 -12.87 16.48
N ILE A 87 11.54 -13.86 15.60
CA ILE A 87 10.78 -15.11 15.78
C ILE A 87 11.44 -15.92 16.90
N SER A 88 10.92 -15.77 18.10
CA SER A 88 11.44 -16.41 19.30
C SER A 88 10.33 -16.62 20.33
N GLU A 89 10.57 -17.46 21.33
CA GLU A 89 9.59 -17.69 22.39
C GLU A 89 9.48 -16.54 23.41
N LYS A 90 10.28 -15.48 23.29
CA LYS A 90 10.33 -14.41 24.30
C LYS A 90 9.17 -13.43 24.26
N SER A 91 8.56 -13.23 23.09
CA SER A 91 7.39 -12.36 22.91
C SER A 91 6.16 -13.17 22.51
N ILE A 92 4.97 -12.67 22.81
CA ILE A 92 3.69 -13.32 22.44
C ILE A 92 3.62 -13.58 20.93
N VAL A 93 3.92 -12.58 20.12
CA VAL A 93 3.88 -12.66 18.64
C VAL A 93 4.94 -13.63 18.12
N GLY A 94 6.15 -13.56 18.65
CA GLY A 94 7.26 -14.47 18.30
C GLY A 94 6.98 -15.91 18.68
N TYR A 95 6.35 -16.14 19.85
CA TYR A 95 5.92 -17.47 20.31
C TYR A 95 4.91 -18.10 19.36
N VAL A 96 3.87 -17.33 18.97
CA VAL A 96 2.84 -17.80 18.02
C VAL A 96 3.46 -18.06 16.65
N ALA A 97 4.38 -17.22 16.19
CA ALA A 97 5.11 -17.46 14.94
C ALA A 97 5.92 -18.77 14.97
N LYS A 98 6.61 -19.04 16.09
CA LYS A 98 7.45 -20.22 16.26
C LYS A 98 6.62 -21.50 16.41
N THR A 99 5.58 -21.48 17.24
CA THR A 99 4.74 -22.66 17.52
C THR A 99 3.71 -22.92 16.45
N ARG A 100 3.34 -21.87 15.66
CA ARG A 100 2.26 -21.92 14.66
C ARG A 100 0.90 -22.27 15.27
N GLN A 101 0.71 -21.96 16.54
CA GLN A 101 -0.54 -22.19 17.27
C GLN A 101 -1.14 -20.86 17.72
N SER A 102 -2.45 -20.71 17.58
CA SER A 102 -3.16 -19.53 18.07
C SER A 102 -3.10 -19.48 19.60
N LEU A 103 -3.00 -18.27 20.14
CA LEU A 103 -2.91 -18.00 21.55
C LEU A 103 -3.95 -16.98 21.98
N SER A 104 -4.78 -17.33 22.97
CA SER A 104 -5.73 -16.41 23.61
C SER A 104 -5.25 -16.08 25.04
N ILE A 105 -5.26 -14.80 25.39
CA ILE A 105 -4.88 -14.27 26.69
C ILE A 105 -6.00 -13.40 27.21
N ASP A 106 -6.53 -13.70 28.38
CA ASP A 106 -7.65 -12.98 28.97
C ASP A 106 -7.22 -11.63 29.60
N ASP A 107 -6.02 -11.60 30.21
CA ASP A 107 -5.41 -10.36 30.75
C ASP A 107 -3.89 -10.41 30.61
N ALA A 108 -3.35 -9.58 29.71
CA ALA A 108 -1.92 -9.53 29.40
C ALA A 108 -1.05 -9.09 30.60
N TYR A 109 -1.63 -8.39 31.58
CA TYR A 109 -0.94 -7.97 32.81
C TYR A 109 -0.91 -9.06 33.89
N LYS A 110 -1.66 -10.15 33.71
CA LYS A 110 -1.75 -11.28 34.65
C LYS A 110 -1.15 -12.57 34.10
N LEU A 111 -0.22 -12.44 33.18
CA LEU A 111 0.48 -13.64 32.66
C LEU A 111 1.27 -14.32 33.75
N ASP A 112 1.24 -15.67 33.73
CA ASP A 112 2.05 -16.50 34.63
C ASP A 112 3.53 -16.35 34.28
N ALA A 113 4.37 -16.11 35.28
CA ALA A 113 5.80 -15.95 35.12
C ALA A 113 6.54 -17.23 34.63
N THR A 114 5.86 -18.39 34.65
CA THR A 114 6.39 -19.67 34.14
C THR A 114 6.24 -19.81 32.62
N LEU A 115 5.46 -18.95 31.97
CA LEU A 115 5.29 -18.98 30.52
C LEU A 115 6.61 -18.61 29.80
N PRO A 116 6.89 -19.21 28.63
CA PRO A 116 8.12 -18.93 27.87
C PRO A 116 8.15 -17.53 27.27
N PHE A 117 7.04 -16.81 27.22
CA PHE A 117 6.90 -15.46 26.68
C PHE A 117 6.44 -14.46 27.76
N SER A 118 6.67 -13.18 27.49
CA SER A 118 6.22 -12.09 28.34
C SER A 118 5.50 -11.02 27.54
N PHE A 119 4.68 -10.23 28.24
CA PHE A 119 4.04 -9.05 27.66
C PHE A 119 4.92 -7.81 27.83
N ASN A 120 5.24 -7.13 26.73
CA ASN A 120 5.98 -5.88 26.73
C ASN A 120 5.04 -4.69 26.97
N LYS A 121 5.13 -4.07 28.14
CA LYS A 121 4.28 -2.95 28.56
C LYS A 121 4.69 -1.58 27.98
N SER A 122 5.84 -1.51 27.29
CA SER A 122 6.42 -0.24 26.86
C SER A 122 5.53 0.56 25.90
N PHE A 123 4.73 -0.12 25.09
CA PHE A 123 3.75 0.54 24.21
C PHE A 123 2.61 1.17 25.03
N ASP A 124 2.04 0.40 25.95
CA ASP A 124 0.96 0.87 26.82
C ASP A 124 1.41 2.07 27.66
N GLU A 125 2.61 2.01 28.23
CA GLU A 125 3.19 3.09 29.03
C GLU A 125 3.40 4.38 28.22
N LYS A 126 3.80 4.28 26.96
CA LYS A 126 4.03 5.42 26.07
C LYS A 126 2.75 6.00 25.50
N SER A 127 1.77 5.17 25.19
CA SER A 127 0.54 5.57 24.48
C SER A 127 -0.63 5.89 25.43
N GLY A 128 -0.55 5.45 26.69
CA GLY A 128 -1.68 5.48 27.62
C GLY A 128 -2.77 4.44 27.30
N PHE A 129 -2.54 3.58 26.30
CA PHE A 129 -3.42 2.45 25.99
C PHE A 129 -3.24 1.36 27.04
N ARG A 130 -4.30 0.61 27.36
CA ARG A 130 -4.19 -0.55 28.22
C ARG A 130 -4.59 -1.82 27.47
N THR A 131 -3.62 -2.63 27.18
CA THR A 131 -3.82 -3.96 26.62
C THR A 131 -4.32 -4.92 27.69
N THR A 132 -5.48 -5.52 27.49
CA THR A 132 -6.07 -6.50 28.43
C THR A 132 -6.22 -7.85 27.73
N SER A 133 -7.28 -8.08 26.97
CA SER A 133 -7.47 -9.32 26.25
C SER A 133 -6.76 -9.32 24.90
N MET A 134 -6.19 -10.47 24.54
CA MET A 134 -5.47 -10.64 23.27
C MET A 134 -5.82 -11.97 22.62
N LEU A 135 -5.96 -11.96 21.29
CA LEU A 135 -6.04 -13.15 20.46
C LEU A 135 -4.98 -13.03 19.37
N THR A 136 -3.96 -13.88 19.40
CA THR A 136 -2.83 -13.87 18.49
C THR A 136 -2.86 -15.12 17.61
N ILE A 137 -2.82 -14.95 16.30
CA ILE A 137 -3.12 -15.98 15.32
C ILE A 137 -2.01 -16.04 14.27
N PRO A 138 -1.43 -17.21 13.96
CA PRO A 138 -0.48 -17.34 12.86
C PRO A 138 -1.23 -17.28 11.52
N LEU A 139 -0.67 -16.59 10.55
CA LEU A 139 -1.14 -16.53 9.17
C LEU A 139 -0.36 -17.56 8.37
N ILE A 140 -0.98 -18.71 8.14
CA ILE A 140 -0.33 -19.88 7.50
C ILE A 140 -0.93 -20.06 6.11
N ALA A 141 -0.11 -19.87 5.08
CA ALA A 141 -0.48 -20.11 3.68
C ALA A 141 -0.26 -21.58 3.29
N GLN A 142 -0.22 -21.86 1.98
CA GLN A 142 -0.03 -23.21 1.46
C GLN A 142 1.32 -23.81 1.94
N GLU A 143 1.40 -25.13 1.93
CA GLU A 143 2.58 -25.90 2.36
C GLU A 143 3.06 -25.55 3.80
N SER A 144 2.14 -25.13 4.67
CA SER A 144 2.44 -24.72 6.04
C SER A 144 3.40 -23.53 6.15
N ARG A 145 3.50 -22.70 5.12
CA ARG A 145 4.35 -21.49 5.14
C ARG A 145 3.74 -20.42 6.04
N LEU A 146 4.49 -19.98 7.04
CA LEU A 146 4.12 -18.84 7.87
C LEU A 146 4.38 -17.54 7.07
N VAL A 147 3.33 -16.78 6.75
CA VAL A 147 3.44 -15.48 6.08
C VAL A 147 3.39 -14.32 7.06
N GLY A 148 2.85 -14.54 8.25
CA GLY A 148 2.76 -13.50 9.27
C GLY A 148 2.06 -13.95 10.54
N VAL A 149 1.80 -12.98 11.42
CA VAL A 149 1.00 -13.16 12.64
C VAL A 149 0.04 -11.99 12.76
N MET A 150 -1.22 -12.27 13.04
CA MET A 150 -2.22 -11.27 13.39
C MET A 150 -2.45 -11.27 14.89
N GLN A 151 -2.59 -10.08 15.46
CA GLN A 151 -2.90 -9.88 16.86
C GLN A 151 -4.12 -8.97 17.01
N LEU A 152 -5.16 -9.45 17.67
CA LEU A 152 -6.35 -8.69 18.03
C LEU A 152 -6.31 -8.37 19.52
N ILE A 153 -6.72 -7.16 19.89
CA ILE A 153 -6.53 -6.62 21.23
C ILE A 153 -7.84 -6.01 21.72
N ASN A 154 -8.19 -6.30 22.98
CA ASN A 154 -9.30 -5.73 23.72
C ASN A 154 -10.65 -5.96 23.03
N ALA A 155 -11.14 -7.21 23.02
CA ALA A 155 -12.53 -7.50 22.66
C ALA A 155 -13.48 -6.71 23.57
N LYS A 156 -14.48 -6.03 23.01
CA LYS A 156 -15.46 -5.22 23.74
C LYS A 156 -16.84 -5.87 23.64
N ASN A 157 -17.57 -5.87 24.75
CA ASN A 157 -18.98 -6.25 24.75
C ASN A 157 -19.88 -5.08 24.28
N GLU A 158 -21.19 -5.30 24.18
CA GLU A 158 -22.18 -4.30 23.76
C GLU A 158 -22.17 -3.01 24.63
N MET A 159 -21.73 -3.12 25.88
CA MET A 159 -21.56 -1.97 26.78
C MET A 159 -20.21 -1.27 26.63
N GLY A 160 -19.38 -1.69 25.66
CA GLY A 160 -18.03 -1.11 25.42
C GLY A 160 -16.96 -1.55 26.45
N LYS A 161 -17.28 -2.49 27.35
CA LYS A 161 -16.33 -2.99 28.35
C LYS A 161 -15.44 -4.06 27.73
N VAL A 162 -14.12 -3.99 27.98
CA VAL A 162 -13.16 -5.00 27.56
C VAL A 162 -13.44 -6.33 28.28
N VAL A 163 -13.49 -7.40 27.50
CA VAL A 163 -13.75 -8.78 27.92
C VAL A 163 -12.78 -9.74 27.22
N PRO A 164 -12.59 -10.98 27.72
CA PRO A 164 -11.88 -12.02 26.98
C PRO A 164 -12.54 -12.32 25.63
N PHE A 165 -11.75 -12.78 24.66
CA PHE A 165 -12.29 -13.30 23.41
C PHE A 165 -13.10 -14.56 23.67
N ASP A 166 -14.29 -14.68 23.09
CA ASP A 166 -15.18 -15.82 23.23
C ASP A 166 -14.66 -17.06 22.47
N GLU A 167 -15.26 -18.22 22.74
CA GLU A 167 -14.84 -19.49 22.11
C GLU A 167 -15.11 -19.50 20.60
N GLU A 168 -16.12 -18.79 20.16
CA GLU A 168 -16.45 -18.69 18.73
C GLU A 168 -15.40 -17.87 17.97
N ALA A 169 -14.96 -16.74 18.51
CA ALA A 169 -13.84 -15.98 17.97
C ALA A 169 -12.56 -16.83 17.87
N LYS A 170 -12.27 -17.66 18.88
CA LYS A 170 -11.09 -18.54 18.89
C LYS A 170 -11.14 -19.63 17.81
N ILE A 171 -12.33 -19.98 17.31
CA ILE A 171 -12.52 -20.99 16.26
C ILE A 171 -12.58 -20.32 14.88
N TYR A 172 -13.43 -19.30 14.70
CA TYR A 172 -13.73 -18.75 13.37
C TYR A 172 -12.64 -17.81 12.84
N ILE A 173 -12.00 -17.02 13.72
CA ILE A 173 -10.96 -16.10 13.26
C ILE A 173 -9.72 -16.83 12.73
N PRO A 174 -9.21 -17.91 13.35
CA PRO A 174 -8.12 -18.69 12.74
C PRO A 174 -8.48 -19.28 11.37
N LEU A 175 -9.73 -19.75 11.16
CA LEU A 175 -10.18 -20.24 9.86
C LEU A 175 -10.19 -19.13 8.81
N PHE A 176 -10.71 -17.95 9.15
CA PHE A 176 -10.65 -16.77 8.29
C PHE A 176 -9.20 -16.37 7.96
N CYS A 177 -8.32 -16.35 8.96
CA CYS A 177 -6.92 -16.01 8.81
C CYS A 177 -6.16 -16.97 7.89
N ASN A 178 -6.44 -18.28 7.97
CA ASN A 178 -5.80 -19.25 7.08
C ASN A 178 -6.20 -19.04 5.61
N ASN A 179 -7.49 -18.75 5.35
CA ASN A 179 -7.92 -18.39 3.99
C ASN A 179 -7.31 -17.06 3.53
N ALA A 180 -7.25 -16.08 4.42
CA ALA A 180 -6.67 -14.77 4.16
C ALA A 180 -5.15 -14.84 3.92
N ALA A 181 -4.44 -15.77 4.58
CA ALA A 181 -3.00 -15.96 4.39
C ALA A 181 -2.62 -16.29 2.95
N VAL A 182 -3.47 -17.03 2.23
CA VAL A 182 -3.27 -17.33 0.80
C VAL A 182 -3.37 -16.04 -0.05
N ALA A 183 -4.33 -15.16 0.26
CA ALA A 183 -4.46 -13.88 -0.42
C ALA A 183 -3.26 -12.96 -0.12
N ILE A 184 -2.79 -12.94 1.13
CA ILE A 184 -1.58 -12.19 1.53
C ILE A 184 -0.37 -12.69 0.74
N GLU A 185 -0.13 -14.01 0.70
CA GLU A 185 0.97 -14.62 -0.04
C GLU A 185 0.94 -14.23 -1.52
N ARG A 186 -0.25 -14.29 -2.14
CA ARG A 186 -0.45 -13.85 -3.53
C ARG A 186 -0.17 -12.35 -3.70
N GLY A 187 -0.63 -11.49 -2.78
CA GLY A 187 -0.36 -10.06 -2.81
C GLY A 187 1.13 -9.74 -2.70
N ILE A 188 1.86 -10.43 -1.80
CA ILE A 188 3.32 -10.33 -1.69
C ILE A 188 3.98 -10.76 -3.00
N MET A 189 3.58 -11.92 -3.56
CA MET A 189 4.14 -12.44 -4.80
C MET A 189 3.90 -11.50 -5.98
N ASN A 190 2.71 -10.91 -6.11
CA ASN A 190 2.40 -9.93 -7.15
C ASN A 190 3.31 -8.70 -7.05
N ARG A 191 3.46 -8.14 -5.83
CA ARG A 191 4.36 -7.01 -5.58
C ARG A 191 5.81 -7.35 -5.92
N GLU A 192 6.28 -8.52 -5.50
CA GLU A 192 7.63 -9.01 -5.80
C GLU A 192 7.87 -9.17 -7.31
N LEU A 193 6.89 -9.69 -8.05
CA LEU A 193 6.99 -9.82 -9.50
C LEU A 193 7.10 -8.45 -10.17
N ILE A 194 6.28 -7.48 -9.77
CA ILE A 194 6.35 -6.11 -10.29
C ILE A 194 7.72 -5.50 -9.96
N LEU A 195 8.19 -5.62 -8.71
CA LEU A 195 9.51 -5.11 -8.31
C LEU A 195 10.64 -5.75 -9.12
N ARG A 196 10.58 -7.07 -9.36
CA ARG A 196 11.58 -7.74 -10.21
C ARG A 196 11.53 -7.26 -11.66
N MET A 197 10.33 -7.02 -12.21
CA MET A 197 10.20 -6.41 -13.54
C MET A 197 10.83 -5.03 -13.57
N MET A 198 10.59 -4.19 -12.55
CA MET A 198 11.21 -2.87 -12.44
C MET A 198 12.72 -2.96 -12.24
N GLN A 199 13.22 -3.88 -11.39
CA GLN A 199 14.67 -4.13 -11.26
C GLN A 199 15.33 -4.55 -12.57
N MET A 200 14.64 -5.33 -13.41
CA MET A 200 15.15 -5.62 -14.76
C MET A 200 15.26 -4.35 -15.63
N ALA A 201 14.32 -3.42 -15.50
CA ALA A 201 14.40 -2.11 -16.15
C ALA A 201 15.52 -1.24 -15.54
N GLU A 202 15.70 -1.26 -14.21
CA GLU A 202 16.77 -0.58 -13.48
C GLU A 202 18.18 -1.03 -13.88
N LEU A 203 18.38 -2.29 -14.25
CA LEU A 203 19.68 -2.74 -14.79
C LEU A 203 20.08 -1.95 -16.03
N ARG A 204 19.11 -1.32 -16.69
CA ARG A 204 19.34 -0.41 -17.83
C ARG A 204 19.29 1.06 -17.42
N ASP A 205 18.41 1.46 -16.50
CA ASP A 205 18.27 2.84 -15.98
C ASP A 205 18.51 2.88 -14.46
N PRO A 206 19.72 3.19 -13.99
CA PRO A 206 20.02 3.28 -12.55
C PRO A 206 19.31 4.44 -11.83
N SER A 207 18.62 5.34 -12.53
CA SER A 207 17.87 6.44 -11.91
C SER A 207 16.53 6.00 -11.30
N GLU A 208 16.03 4.85 -11.74
CA GLU A 208 14.79 4.24 -11.23
C GLU A 208 15.13 3.20 -10.16
N THR A 209 14.75 3.41 -8.90
CA THR A 209 15.02 2.45 -7.83
C THR A 209 13.74 1.77 -7.36
N GLY A 210 13.84 0.48 -6.93
CA GLY A 210 12.70 -0.24 -6.37
C GLY A 210 12.02 0.50 -5.22
N ALA A 211 12.78 1.30 -4.46
CA ALA A 211 12.24 2.19 -3.44
C ALA A 211 11.40 3.32 -4.03
N HIS A 212 11.82 3.92 -5.16
CA HIS A 212 11.07 4.96 -5.86
C HIS A 212 9.70 4.46 -6.29
N VAL A 213 9.63 3.36 -7.04
CA VAL A 213 8.34 2.85 -7.54
C VAL A 213 7.39 2.45 -6.41
N GLN A 214 7.91 1.93 -5.29
CA GLN A 214 7.11 1.62 -4.10
C GLN A 214 6.54 2.88 -3.45
N ARG A 215 7.35 3.96 -3.32
CA ARG A 215 6.88 5.23 -2.78
C ARG A 215 5.82 5.86 -3.68
N VAL A 216 6.07 5.96 -4.98
CA VAL A 216 5.10 6.51 -5.96
C VAL A 216 3.77 5.74 -5.89
N GLY A 217 3.81 4.40 -5.90
CA GLY A 217 2.61 3.58 -5.75
C GLY A 217 1.84 3.86 -4.45
N ALA A 218 2.57 4.01 -3.32
CA ALA A 218 1.96 4.30 -2.03
C ALA A 218 1.34 5.71 -1.98
N TYR A 219 2.04 6.72 -2.49
CA TYR A 219 1.51 8.09 -2.60
C TYR A 219 0.22 8.12 -3.41
N CYS A 220 0.21 7.47 -4.58
CA CYS A 220 -0.97 7.40 -5.43
C CYS A 220 -2.18 6.79 -4.72
N ALA A 221 -1.97 5.71 -3.97
CA ALA A 221 -3.03 5.05 -3.22
C ALA A 221 -3.65 5.96 -2.14
N GLU A 222 -2.81 6.72 -1.40
CA GLU A 222 -3.29 7.61 -0.34
C GLU A 222 -4.00 8.84 -0.91
N ILE A 223 -3.47 9.45 -1.96
CA ILE A 223 -4.13 10.58 -2.66
C ILE A 223 -5.51 10.16 -3.17
N TYR A 224 -5.59 9.01 -3.88
CA TYR A 224 -6.87 8.50 -4.38
C TYR A 224 -7.85 8.19 -3.25
N GLY A 225 -7.38 7.59 -2.17
CA GLY A 225 -8.22 7.28 -1.01
C GLY A 225 -8.91 8.51 -0.44
N THR A 226 -8.17 9.60 -0.28
CA THR A 226 -8.69 10.89 0.20
C THR A 226 -9.63 11.53 -0.82
N TRP A 227 -9.24 11.54 -2.11
CA TRP A 227 -10.08 12.05 -3.20
C TRP A 227 -11.43 11.35 -3.27
N ALA A 228 -11.45 10.02 -3.21
CA ALA A 228 -12.67 9.22 -3.27
C ALA A 228 -13.55 9.35 -2.02
N ALA A 229 -12.92 9.51 -0.84
CA ALA A 229 -13.63 9.76 0.41
C ALA A 229 -14.36 11.11 0.40
N ARG A 230 -13.74 12.18 -0.13
CA ARG A 230 -14.38 13.49 -0.32
C ARG A 230 -15.63 13.39 -1.18
N ARG A 231 -15.63 12.50 -2.18
CA ARG A 231 -16.76 12.25 -3.10
C ARG A 231 -17.76 11.22 -2.62
N LYS A 232 -17.60 10.72 -1.39
CA LYS A 232 -18.50 9.74 -0.76
C LYS A 232 -18.67 8.44 -1.57
N HIS A 233 -17.62 8.01 -2.28
CA HIS A 233 -17.62 6.70 -2.92
C HIS A 233 -17.80 5.59 -1.90
N ARG A 234 -18.30 4.42 -2.34
CA ARG A 234 -18.46 3.26 -1.44
C ARG A 234 -17.09 2.75 -1.00
N ALA A 235 -16.94 2.43 0.28
CA ALA A 235 -15.67 2.02 0.86
C ALA A 235 -15.00 0.84 0.14
N ASN A 236 -15.78 -0.14 -0.33
CA ASN A 236 -15.24 -1.29 -1.07
C ASN A 236 -14.71 -0.89 -2.46
N ASP A 237 -15.40 0.04 -3.15
CA ASP A 237 -14.96 0.53 -4.46
C ASP A 237 -13.66 1.33 -4.31
N ILE A 238 -13.55 2.14 -3.24
CA ILE A 238 -12.32 2.87 -2.89
C ILE A 238 -11.17 1.90 -2.69
N LYS A 239 -11.36 0.86 -1.87
CA LYS A 239 -10.29 -0.12 -1.57
C LYS A 239 -9.79 -0.81 -2.83
N ARG A 240 -10.70 -1.28 -3.68
CA ARG A 240 -10.33 -1.95 -4.94
C ARG A 240 -9.60 -1.02 -5.92
N ALA A 241 -10.04 0.21 -6.05
CA ALA A 241 -9.39 1.17 -6.94
C ALA A 241 -8.01 1.60 -6.41
N ARG A 242 -7.86 1.78 -5.08
CA ARG A 242 -6.55 2.02 -4.44
C ARG A 242 -5.58 0.88 -4.70
N ASP A 243 -6.04 -0.37 -4.56
CA ASP A 243 -5.27 -1.59 -4.82
C ASP A 243 -4.71 -1.58 -6.24
N ASN A 244 -5.56 -1.39 -7.23
CA ASN A 244 -5.13 -1.35 -8.63
C ASN A 244 -4.21 -0.16 -8.91
N LEU A 245 -4.54 1.03 -8.41
CA LEU A 245 -3.77 2.25 -8.65
C LEU A 245 -2.35 2.15 -8.08
N ARG A 246 -2.21 1.58 -6.88
CA ARG A 246 -0.91 1.36 -6.25
C ARG A 246 0.02 0.54 -7.14
N LEU A 247 -0.46 -0.60 -7.63
CA LEU A 247 0.33 -1.49 -8.48
C LEU A 247 0.56 -0.88 -9.88
N ALA A 248 -0.45 -0.23 -10.44
CA ALA A 248 -0.35 0.43 -11.75
C ALA A 248 0.68 1.56 -11.75
N ALA A 249 0.70 2.38 -10.70
CA ALA A 249 1.66 3.48 -10.58
C ALA A 249 3.11 2.99 -10.45
N MET A 250 3.35 1.80 -9.91
CA MET A 250 4.69 1.19 -9.90
C MET A 250 5.21 0.88 -11.31
N LEU A 251 4.34 0.83 -12.31
CA LEU A 251 4.67 0.48 -13.69
C LEU A 251 4.70 1.71 -14.63
N HIS A 252 4.63 2.95 -14.08
CA HIS A 252 4.53 4.16 -14.88
C HIS A 252 5.63 4.29 -15.95
N ASP A 253 6.85 3.94 -15.60
CA ASP A 253 8.07 4.08 -16.41
C ASP A 253 8.53 2.76 -17.07
N VAL A 254 7.73 1.70 -17.02
CA VAL A 254 8.09 0.37 -17.56
C VAL A 254 8.52 0.43 -19.04
N GLY A 255 8.03 1.39 -19.80
CA GLY A 255 8.37 1.58 -21.22
C GLY A 255 9.78 2.08 -21.48
N LYS A 256 10.52 2.56 -20.47
CA LYS A 256 11.95 2.91 -20.61
C LYS A 256 12.80 1.73 -21.08
N VAL A 257 12.33 0.50 -20.89
CA VAL A 257 12.98 -0.69 -21.44
C VAL A 257 13.12 -0.63 -22.96
N GLY A 258 12.27 0.09 -23.67
CA GLY A 258 12.31 0.29 -25.12
C GLY A 258 13.27 1.40 -25.58
N ILE A 259 13.82 2.22 -24.68
CA ILE A 259 14.71 3.34 -25.01
C ILE A 259 16.16 2.85 -25.16
N SER A 260 16.88 3.38 -26.14
CA SER A 260 18.30 3.06 -26.36
C SER A 260 19.18 3.45 -25.17
N ASP A 261 20.16 2.61 -24.81
CA ASP A 261 21.11 2.88 -23.73
C ASP A 261 21.92 4.16 -23.94
N ASN A 262 22.20 4.54 -25.19
CA ASN A 262 22.91 5.78 -25.52
C ASN A 262 22.15 7.03 -25.07
N ILE A 263 20.82 6.96 -25.02
CA ILE A 263 19.94 8.04 -24.56
C ILE A 263 19.68 7.88 -23.08
N LEU A 264 19.27 6.69 -22.65
CA LEU A 264 18.84 6.40 -21.28
C LEU A 264 19.96 6.64 -20.25
N LYS A 265 21.21 6.26 -20.59
CA LYS A 265 22.39 6.36 -19.71
C LYS A 265 23.29 7.55 -20.02
N LYS A 266 22.81 8.50 -20.83
CA LYS A 266 23.63 9.67 -21.20
C LYS A 266 24.02 10.51 -19.98
N PRO A 267 25.32 10.72 -19.70
CA PRO A 267 25.77 11.47 -18.53
C PRO A 267 25.70 13.01 -18.73
N ALA A 268 24.87 13.46 -19.66
CA ALA A 268 24.68 14.86 -20.02
C ALA A 268 23.21 15.15 -20.36
N LYS A 269 22.86 16.42 -20.52
CA LYS A 269 21.51 16.77 -20.99
C LYS A 269 21.27 16.15 -22.38
N LEU A 270 20.05 15.64 -22.57
CA LEU A 270 19.60 15.15 -23.88
C LEU A 270 19.49 16.31 -24.87
N THR A 271 19.80 16.06 -26.15
CA THR A 271 19.41 16.98 -27.23
C THR A 271 17.89 16.92 -27.43
N ASP A 272 17.35 17.84 -28.22
CA ASP A 272 15.90 17.86 -28.49
C ASP A 272 15.44 16.56 -29.16
N GLU A 273 16.23 16.01 -30.12
CA GLU A 273 15.92 14.76 -30.81
C GLU A 273 16.02 13.55 -29.86
N GLU A 274 17.00 13.53 -28.98
CA GLU A 274 17.14 12.50 -27.95
C GLU A 274 15.99 12.57 -26.93
N TYR A 275 15.57 13.80 -26.58
CA TYR A 275 14.45 14.00 -25.67
C TYR A 275 13.13 13.57 -26.34
N ASP A 276 12.94 13.85 -27.62
CA ASP A 276 11.79 13.34 -28.38
C ASP A 276 11.79 11.80 -28.43
N THR A 277 12.95 11.18 -28.58
CA THR A 277 13.08 9.72 -28.48
C THR A 277 12.77 9.22 -27.05
N MET A 278 13.20 9.94 -26.01
CA MET A 278 12.89 9.59 -24.61
C MET A 278 11.38 9.57 -24.36
N LYS A 279 10.62 10.50 -24.92
CA LYS A 279 9.15 10.56 -24.76
C LYS A 279 8.44 9.27 -25.21
N TRP A 280 9.04 8.50 -26.11
CA TRP A 280 8.48 7.23 -26.58
C TRP A 280 8.31 6.18 -25.48
N HIS A 281 8.96 6.32 -24.30
CA HIS A 281 8.74 5.38 -23.21
C HIS A 281 7.26 5.33 -22.80
N THR A 282 6.51 6.44 -22.90
CA THR A 282 5.08 6.47 -22.58
C THR A 282 4.28 5.60 -23.54
N ILE A 283 4.58 5.64 -24.83
CA ILE A 283 3.96 4.81 -25.86
C ILE A 283 4.35 3.34 -25.68
N TYR A 284 5.64 3.06 -25.47
CA TYR A 284 6.11 1.69 -25.26
C TYR A 284 5.49 1.08 -24.00
N GLY A 285 5.43 1.83 -22.91
CA GLY A 285 4.81 1.40 -21.67
C GLY A 285 3.33 1.07 -21.87
N ALA A 286 2.57 1.96 -22.49
CA ALA A 286 1.14 1.74 -22.78
C ALA A 286 0.92 0.50 -23.65
N ARG A 287 1.79 0.26 -24.65
CA ARG A 287 1.69 -0.89 -25.56
C ARG A 287 1.91 -2.25 -24.89
N LEU A 288 2.56 -2.32 -23.73
CA LEU A 288 2.67 -3.56 -22.95
C LEU A 288 1.31 -4.06 -22.46
N PHE A 289 0.34 -3.14 -22.28
CA PHE A 289 -1.00 -3.43 -21.78
C PHE A 289 -2.06 -3.49 -22.90
N ARG A 290 -1.68 -3.93 -24.10
CA ARG A 290 -2.59 -4.00 -25.26
C ARG A 290 -3.81 -4.89 -25.00
N ASN A 291 -3.62 -6.02 -24.34
CA ASN A 291 -4.70 -6.93 -23.98
C ASN A 291 -5.18 -6.65 -22.58
N GLN A 292 -6.05 -5.66 -22.45
CA GLN A 292 -6.62 -5.25 -21.15
C GLN A 292 -7.61 -6.30 -20.66
N THR A 293 -7.18 -7.16 -19.76
CA THR A 293 -8.02 -8.20 -19.16
C THR A 293 -8.54 -7.82 -17.77
N SER A 294 -8.01 -6.73 -17.21
CA SER A 294 -8.35 -6.27 -15.86
C SER A 294 -8.32 -4.75 -15.73
N GLU A 295 -8.95 -4.25 -14.68
CA GLU A 295 -8.87 -2.83 -14.30
C GLU A 295 -7.43 -2.38 -14.00
N LEU A 296 -6.60 -3.29 -13.47
CA LEU A 296 -5.17 -3.03 -13.29
C LEU A 296 -4.48 -2.76 -14.63
N ASP A 297 -4.73 -3.58 -15.67
CA ASP A 297 -4.12 -3.38 -16.98
C ASP A 297 -4.54 -2.05 -17.59
N ARG A 298 -5.83 -1.68 -17.45
CA ARG A 298 -6.35 -0.40 -17.92
C ARG A 298 -5.65 0.77 -17.22
N MET A 299 -5.58 0.78 -15.88
CA MET A 299 -4.91 1.83 -15.13
C MET A 299 -3.41 1.90 -15.43
N SER A 300 -2.74 0.76 -15.58
CA SER A 300 -1.32 0.70 -15.94
C SER A 300 -1.05 1.32 -17.31
N MET A 301 -1.93 1.03 -18.27
CA MET A 301 -1.84 1.62 -19.61
C MET A 301 -2.07 3.14 -19.57
N GLU A 302 -3.12 3.60 -18.86
CA GLU A 302 -3.42 5.02 -18.71
C GLU A 302 -2.28 5.80 -18.05
N ILE A 303 -1.72 5.24 -16.97
CA ILE A 303 -0.60 5.87 -16.25
C ILE A 303 0.65 5.89 -17.12
N ALA A 304 1.04 4.77 -17.70
CA ALA A 304 2.22 4.70 -18.55
C ALA A 304 2.12 5.71 -19.72
N LEU A 305 0.92 5.88 -20.29
CA LEU A 305 0.71 6.80 -21.41
C LEU A 305 0.74 8.26 -20.98
N TYR A 306 0.08 8.61 -19.87
CA TYR A 306 -0.32 9.98 -19.59
C TYR A 306 0.32 10.61 -18.33
N HIS A 307 1.21 9.94 -17.60
CA HIS A 307 1.80 10.50 -16.38
C HIS A 307 2.70 11.73 -16.62
N HIS A 308 3.09 11.99 -17.86
CA HIS A 308 3.81 13.19 -18.30
C HIS A 308 2.94 14.22 -19.03
N GLU A 309 1.63 13.98 -19.13
CA GLU A 309 0.72 15.03 -19.58
C GLU A 309 0.61 16.14 -18.54
N LYS A 310 0.45 17.36 -19.00
CA LYS A 310 0.26 18.52 -18.14
C LYS A 310 -1.20 18.95 -18.14
N TRP A 311 -1.69 19.39 -17.01
CA TRP A 311 -3.06 19.84 -16.85
C TRP A 311 -3.48 20.87 -17.93
N GLU A 312 -2.60 21.80 -18.29
CA GLU A 312 -2.85 22.81 -19.33
C GLU A 312 -2.71 22.28 -20.79
N GLY A 313 -2.33 20.99 -20.99
CA GLY A 313 -2.22 20.38 -22.33
C GLY A 313 -0.87 20.61 -23.04
N ARG A 314 0.18 20.97 -22.32
CA ARG A 314 1.55 21.16 -22.87
C ARG A 314 2.50 20.02 -22.48
N GLY A 315 1.93 18.88 -22.11
CA GLY A 315 2.66 17.66 -21.76
C GLY A 315 3.00 16.80 -22.96
N TYR A 316 3.29 15.55 -22.70
CA TYR A 316 3.49 14.53 -23.73
C TYR A 316 2.97 13.18 -23.23
N PRO A 317 2.63 12.23 -24.13
CA PRO A 317 2.88 12.25 -25.58
C PRO A 317 1.83 13.02 -26.37
N SER A 318 0.73 13.49 -25.78
CA SER A 318 -0.41 14.16 -26.45
C SER A 318 -0.98 13.30 -27.59
N VAL A 319 -1.13 12.00 -27.31
CA VAL A 319 -1.67 10.98 -28.24
C VAL A 319 -2.94 10.41 -27.65
N PRO A 320 -4.07 10.47 -28.36
CA PRO A 320 -5.30 9.79 -27.96
C PRO A 320 -5.10 8.28 -27.82
N ILE A 321 -5.83 7.67 -26.88
CA ILE A 321 -5.65 6.27 -26.49
C ILE A 321 -5.87 5.27 -27.65
N ASP A 322 -6.77 5.59 -28.58
CA ASP A 322 -7.06 4.79 -29.76
C ASP A 322 -5.94 4.83 -30.80
N GLN A 323 -5.08 5.85 -30.77
CA GLN A 323 -3.98 6.03 -31.70
C GLN A 323 -2.65 5.45 -31.21
N VAL A 324 -2.56 5.05 -29.94
CA VAL A 324 -1.34 4.44 -29.33
C VAL A 324 -0.86 3.21 -30.11
N TRP A 325 -1.77 2.51 -30.79
CA TRP A 325 -1.51 1.28 -31.52
C TRP A 325 -1.01 1.50 -32.96
N ASN A 326 -1.06 2.73 -33.47
CA ASN A 326 -0.54 3.06 -34.80
C ASN A 326 0.98 2.87 -34.81
N GLU A 327 1.55 2.47 -35.95
CA GLU A 327 3.00 2.31 -36.07
C GLU A 327 3.76 3.61 -35.74
N SER A 328 3.22 4.75 -36.18
CA SER A 328 3.75 6.10 -35.93
C SER A 328 2.62 6.99 -35.41
N PRO A 329 2.31 6.96 -34.11
CA PRO A 329 1.34 7.90 -33.54
C PRO A 329 1.85 9.34 -33.64
N ASP A 330 0.93 10.27 -33.92
CA ASP A 330 1.26 11.70 -34.01
C ASP A 330 1.45 12.30 -32.62
N MET A 331 2.70 12.29 -32.14
CA MET A 331 3.04 12.81 -30.82
C MET A 331 2.98 14.35 -30.83
N GLY A 332 2.18 14.90 -29.93
CA GLY A 332 1.92 16.36 -29.87
C GLY A 332 0.80 16.84 -30.77
N GLY A 333 0.20 15.98 -31.58
CA GLY A 333 -0.85 16.37 -32.54
C GLY A 333 -2.20 16.71 -31.91
N SER A 334 -2.53 16.11 -30.76
CA SER A 334 -3.82 16.31 -30.07
C SER A 334 -3.59 16.49 -28.58
N PRO A 335 -3.54 17.73 -28.06
CA PRO A 335 -3.34 17.98 -26.63
C PRO A 335 -4.37 17.26 -25.77
N VAL A 336 -3.91 16.48 -24.80
CA VAL A 336 -4.74 15.90 -23.76
C VAL A 336 -4.59 16.77 -22.52
N ASN A 337 -5.70 17.35 -22.02
CA ASN A 337 -5.65 18.33 -20.94
C ASN A 337 -6.80 18.17 -19.94
N GLY A 338 -6.65 18.80 -18.79
CA GLY A 338 -7.65 18.84 -17.74
C GLY A 338 -8.17 17.46 -17.38
N GLU A 339 -9.47 17.30 -17.29
CA GLU A 339 -10.13 16.03 -16.93
C GLU A 339 -10.09 14.98 -18.05
N SER A 340 -9.65 15.33 -19.27
CA SER A 340 -9.38 14.36 -20.33
C SER A 340 -8.16 13.49 -20.02
N ILE A 341 -7.25 13.96 -19.14
CA ILE A 341 -6.19 13.13 -18.56
C ILE A 341 -6.83 12.21 -17.51
N PRO A 342 -6.68 10.89 -17.58
CA PRO A 342 -7.20 9.98 -16.57
C PRO A 342 -6.75 10.36 -15.16
N LEU A 343 -7.66 10.28 -14.18
CA LEU A 343 -7.34 10.63 -12.79
C LEU A 343 -6.13 9.86 -12.26
N SER A 344 -5.99 8.58 -12.62
CA SER A 344 -4.86 7.72 -12.28
C SER A 344 -3.52 8.35 -12.71
N ALA A 345 -3.45 8.89 -13.92
CA ALA A 345 -2.26 9.54 -14.45
C ALA A 345 -2.00 10.91 -13.80
N ARG A 346 -3.06 11.72 -13.55
CA ARG A 346 -2.95 13.01 -12.85
C ARG A 346 -2.38 12.85 -11.44
N ILE A 347 -2.84 11.82 -10.72
CA ILE A 347 -2.33 11.48 -9.39
C ILE A 347 -0.87 11.02 -9.47
N CYS A 348 -0.54 10.16 -10.44
CA CYS A 348 0.81 9.65 -10.62
C CYS A 348 1.80 10.77 -10.96
N ALA A 349 1.42 11.75 -11.78
CA ALA A 349 2.26 12.90 -12.13
C ALA A 349 2.71 13.71 -10.89
N VAL A 350 1.80 13.98 -9.95
CA VAL A 350 2.13 14.68 -8.69
C VAL A 350 3.05 13.82 -7.82
N ALA A 351 2.75 12.53 -7.69
CA ALA A 351 3.50 11.59 -6.86
C ALA A 351 4.94 11.40 -7.36
N ASP A 352 5.11 11.19 -8.67
CA ASP A 352 6.41 10.99 -9.32
C ASP A 352 7.29 12.25 -9.20
N VAL A 353 6.76 13.42 -9.56
CA VAL A 353 7.52 14.67 -9.45
C VAL A 353 7.93 14.96 -8.01
N PHE A 354 7.05 14.76 -7.02
CA PHE A 354 7.41 14.93 -5.63
C PHE A 354 8.55 13.99 -5.22
N ASP A 355 8.45 12.71 -5.57
CA ASP A 355 9.51 11.74 -5.27
C ASP A 355 10.83 12.12 -5.92
N ALA A 356 10.79 12.56 -7.18
CA ALA A 356 11.94 13.04 -7.92
C ALA A 356 12.59 14.28 -7.30
N LEU A 357 11.83 15.19 -6.70
CA LEU A 357 12.33 16.39 -6.03
C LEU A 357 12.96 16.07 -4.67
N THR A 358 12.46 15.07 -3.96
CA THR A 358 12.85 14.69 -2.59
C THR A 358 13.86 13.55 -2.51
N SER A 359 14.15 12.89 -3.64
CA SER A 359 15.12 11.80 -3.72
C SER A 359 16.52 12.29 -4.11
N PRO A 360 17.62 11.70 -3.56
CA PRO A 360 18.96 11.99 -3.98
C PRO A 360 19.16 11.61 -5.46
N ARG A 361 19.78 12.48 -6.26
CA ARG A 361 20.20 12.18 -7.63
C ARG A 361 21.70 12.38 -7.76
N SER A 362 22.35 11.72 -8.70
CA SER A 362 23.80 11.74 -8.89
C SER A 362 24.41 13.14 -9.05
N TYR A 363 23.59 14.15 -9.37
CA TYR A 363 24.00 15.53 -9.64
C TYR A 363 23.22 16.59 -8.86
N LYS A 364 22.35 16.19 -7.88
CA LYS A 364 21.52 17.14 -7.14
C LYS A 364 21.09 16.59 -5.79
N ASP A 365 21.29 17.38 -4.74
CA ASP A 365 20.76 17.11 -3.42
C ASP A 365 19.23 17.21 -3.40
N PRO A 366 18.53 16.41 -2.53
CA PRO A 366 17.11 16.53 -2.31
C PRO A 366 16.69 17.94 -1.93
N PHE A 367 15.57 18.41 -2.47
CA PHE A 367 15.02 19.68 -2.02
C PHE A 367 14.35 19.53 -0.64
N PRO A 368 14.40 20.61 0.20
CA PRO A 368 13.59 20.67 1.41
C PRO A 368 12.09 20.55 1.11
N ASP A 369 11.34 19.98 2.04
CA ASP A 369 9.89 19.75 1.91
C ASP A 369 9.12 21.01 1.53
N GLU A 370 9.38 22.15 2.22
CA GLU A 370 8.74 23.44 1.95
C GLU A 370 8.93 23.90 0.50
N LYS A 371 10.13 23.68 -0.05
CA LYS A 371 10.41 24.03 -1.44
C LYS A 371 9.66 23.11 -2.41
N CYS A 372 9.57 21.81 -2.10
CA CYS A 372 8.82 20.85 -2.92
C CYS A 372 7.32 21.18 -2.96
N LEU A 373 6.75 21.49 -1.80
CA LEU A 373 5.36 21.93 -1.70
C LEU A 373 5.11 23.22 -2.47
N GLY A 374 5.98 24.22 -2.32
CA GLY A 374 5.88 25.48 -3.07
C GLY A 374 5.96 25.29 -4.59
N ILE A 375 6.72 24.32 -5.09
CA ILE A 375 6.74 23.96 -6.52
C ILE A 375 5.39 23.34 -6.93
N LEU A 376 4.88 22.38 -6.19
CA LEU A 376 3.60 21.75 -6.50
C LEU A 376 2.46 22.76 -6.49
N GLU A 377 2.42 23.67 -5.51
CA GLU A 377 1.43 24.73 -5.42
C GLU A 377 1.53 25.72 -6.60
N SER A 378 2.73 26.15 -6.97
CA SER A 378 2.93 27.08 -8.09
C SER A 378 2.55 26.49 -9.43
N ASP A 379 2.69 25.19 -9.59
CA ASP A 379 2.42 24.46 -10.81
C ASP A 379 0.97 23.89 -10.88
N ALA A 380 0.17 24.10 -9.83
CA ALA A 380 -1.24 23.73 -9.80
C ALA A 380 -2.03 24.55 -10.85
N GLY A 381 -2.82 23.85 -11.67
CA GLY A 381 -3.57 24.45 -12.80
C GLY A 381 -2.77 24.61 -14.10
N THR A 382 -1.45 24.39 -14.06
CA THR A 382 -0.59 24.41 -15.26
C THR A 382 0.00 23.01 -15.52
N HIS A 383 0.85 22.52 -14.66
CA HIS A 383 1.42 21.18 -14.75
C HIS A 383 0.47 20.17 -14.11
N PHE A 384 -0.01 20.44 -12.92
CA PHE A 384 -0.78 19.49 -12.09
C PHE A 384 -2.25 19.87 -11.98
N ASP A 385 -3.08 18.83 -11.78
CA ASP A 385 -4.46 19.00 -11.37
C ASP A 385 -4.52 19.71 -10.01
N PRO A 386 -5.18 20.88 -9.91
CA PRO A 386 -5.25 21.64 -8.66
C PRO A 386 -5.87 20.87 -7.49
N GLU A 387 -6.87 20.03 -7.76
CA GLU A 387 -7.52 19.24 -6.72
C GLU A 387 -6.59 18.14 -6.19
N VAL A 388 -5.82 17.50 -7.05
CA VAL A 388 -4.84 16.49 -6.67
C VAL A 388 -3.73 17.11 -5.81
N VAL A 389 -3.26 18.33 -6.17
CA VAL A 389 -2.26 19.06 -5.36
C VAL A 389 -2.83 19.43 -3.99
N GLU A 390 -4.07 19.95 -3.92
CA GLU A 390 -4.71 20.28 -2.65
C GLU A 390 -4.80 19.05 -1.72
N ILE A 391 -5.22 17.89 -2.25
CA ILE A 391 -5.30 16.65 -1.50
C ILE A 391 -3.91 16.19 -1.05
N PHE A 392 -2.91 16.26 -1.92
CA PHE A 392 -1.53 15.90 -1.58
C PHE A 392 -1.02 16.69 -0.37
N ILE A 393 -1.27 18.00 -0.34
CA ILE A 393 -0.89 18.88 0.77
C ILE A 393 -1.66 18.54 2.05
N GLU A 394 -2.96 18.27 1.96
CA GLU A 394 -3.78 17.85 3.11
C GLU A 394 -3.22 16.60 3.80
N ILE A 395 -2.74 15.62 3.04
CA ILE A 395 -2.24 14.35 3.58
C ILE A 395 -0.70 14.32 3.69
N PHE A 396 -0.03 15.47 3.67
CA PHE A 396 1.43 15.54 3.57
C PHE A 396 2.17 14.78 4.68
N ASP A 397 1.63 14.74 5.90
CA ASP A 397 2.23 13.95 7.00
C ASP A 397 2.24 12.44 6.70
N VAL A 398 1.22 11.94 6.00
CA VAL A 398 1.17 10.54 5.55
C VAL A 398 2.21 10.32 4.44
N ILE A 399 2.31 11.25 3.48
CA ILE A 399 3.31 11.21 2.40
C ILE A 399 4.73 11.16 2.97
N LYS A 400 5.03 11.98 4.00
CA LYS A 400 6.33 11.95 4.71
C LYS A 400 6.60 10.59 5.35
N ALA A 401 5.62 10.04 6.06
CA ALA A 401 5.76 8.73 6.69
C ALA A 401 6.05 7.62 5.69
N ILE A 402 5.41 7.66 4.51
CA ILE A 402 5.70 6.75 3.39
C ILE A 402 7.15 6.93 2.93
N ARG A 403 7.57 8.15 2.64
CA ARG A 403 8.94 8.44 2.20
C ARG A 403 9.98 7.91 3.19
N ASP A 404 9.78 8.16 4.46
CA ASP A 404 10.75 7.81 5.50
C ASP A 404 10.83 6.28 5.69
N LYS A 405 9.73 5.54 5.54
CA LYS A 405 9.72 4.07 5.56
C LYS A 405 10.67 3.47 4.53
N TRP A 406 10.65 3.95 3.29
CA TRP A 406 11.48 3.39 2.22
C TRP A 406 12.86 4.05 2.09
N LYS A 407 13.15 5.14 2.79
CA LYS A 407 14.50 5.68 2.91
C LYS A 407 15.43 4.74 3.67
N GLU A 408 14.95 4.14 4.75
CA GLU A 408 15.72 3.23 5.60
C GLU A 408 15.95 1.87 4.92
N SER A 409 15.05 1.42 4.05
CA SER A 409 15.18 0.17 3.31
C SER A 409 16.26 0.19 2.21
N ALA A 410 16.62 1.35 1.70
CA ALA A 410 17.65 1.52 0.67
C ALA A 410 19.09 1.48 1.24
N LEU A 411 19.25 1.49 2.57
CA LEU A 411 20.55 1.47 3.27
C LEU A 411 20.96 0.06 3.77
N LYS A 412 20.17 -0.98 3.45
CA LYS A 412 20.47 -2.39 3.71
C LYS A 412 20.75 -3.15 2.42
#